data_9818e4d3808cb451a25badbf0a227aa7
#
_entry.id   9818e4d3808cb451a25badbf0a227aa7
#
_cell.length_a   1.000
_cell.length_b   1.000
_cell.length_c   1.000
_cell.angle_alpha   90.00
_cell.angle_beta   90.00
_cell.angle_gamma   90.00
#
_symmetry.space_group_name_H-M   'P 1'
#
loop_
_entity.id
_entity.type
_entity.pdbx_description
1 polymer ?
#
loop_
_entity_poly.entity_id
_entity_poly.type
_entity_poly.pdbx_seq_one_letter_code
_entity_poly.pdbx_strand_id
1 'polypeptide(L)'
;MTASSMTASSIPTSLLPAERIPVIVGVGEIIDRPKDLVEGLEPLALLEQAVRRAEFDAGAKLIRDTGSLDVVNFLSWRYRDPDKLLAQRLGVTPAHSHYGPVGGESPIRFLHEAALRIARGECEVAVVCGAEAQSSATKAERAGVTLPWTPFAHDVEEPKRGAAFQKPLAVKLGVFRPVSVY
;
A
#
# COMPACT_ATOMS: atom_id res chain seq x y z
N MET A 1 -30.99 -6.78 -10.52
CA MET A 1 -29.80 -6.04 -10.94
C MET A 1 -28.61 -6.98 -10.81
N THR A 2 -28.19 -7.56 -11.91
CA THR A 2 -27.16 -8.59 -12.00
C THR A 2 -25.80 -7.90 -12.00
N ALA A 3 -24.99 -8.16 -10.98
CA ALA A 3 -23.59 -7.74 -10.92
C ALA A 3 -22.83 -8.50 -12.03
N SER A 4 -22.39 -7.75 -13.04
CA SER A 4 -21.50 -8.28 -14.08
C SER A 4 -20.14 -8.54 -13.48
N SER A 5 -19.79 -9.80 -13.30
CA SER A 5 -18.46 -10.26 -12.93
C SER A 5 -17.53 -10.00 -14.12
N MET A 6 -16.73 -8.93 -14.03
CA MET A 6 -15.61 -8.74 -14.95
C MET A 6 -14.53 -9.80 -14.62
N THR A 7 -14.53 -10.87 -15.39
CA THR A 7 -13.42 -11.84 -15.40
C THR A 7 -12.17 -11.12 -15.91
N ALA A 8 -11.15 -11.00 -15.04
CA ALA A 8 -9.84 -10.53 -15.44
C ALA A 8 -9.26 -11.51 -16.47
N SER A 9 -9.25 -11.11 -17.74
CA SER A 9 -8.64 -11.89 -18.82
C SER A 9 -7.13 -11.92 -18.62
N SER A 10 -6.60 -13.08 -18.25
CA SER A 10 -5.14 -13.29 -18.19
C SER A 10 -4.57 -13.28 -19.61
N ILE A 11 -3.65 -12.36 -19.90
CA ILE A 11 -2.91 -12.34 -21.15
C ILE A 11 -1.81 -13.39 -21.03
N PRO A 12 -1.72 -14.39 -21.94
CA PRO A 12 -0.63 -15.35 -21.92
C PRO A 12 0.71 -14.64 -22.15
N THR A 13 1.67 -14.81 -21.25
CA THR A 13 3.00 -14.16 -21.31
C THR A 13 3.73 -14.44 -22.62
N SER A 14 3.48 -15.58 -23.28
CA SER A 14 4.05 -15.96 -24.56
C SER A 14 3.59 -15.09 -25.74
N LEU A 15 2.57 -14.26 -25.57
CA LEU A 15 2.02 -13.36 -26.58
C LEU A 15 2.39 -11.90 -26.34
N LEU A 16 3.12 -11.58 -25.27
CA LEU A 16 3.53 -10.22 -24.98
C LEU A 16 4.85 -9.91 -25.71
N PRO A 17 4.97 -8.73 -26.34
CA PRO A 17 6.26 -8.19 -26.76
C PRO A 17 7.22 -8.11 -25.59
N ALA A 18 8.53 -8.30 -25.80
CA ALA A 18 9.52 -8.34 -24.73
C ALA A 18 9.49 -7.08 -23.84
N GLU A 19 9.25 -5.92 -24.44
CA GLU A 19 9.13 -4.62 -23.76
C GLU A 19 7.86 -4.47 -22.91
N ARG A 20 6.94 -5.43 -23.00
CA ARG A 20 5.70 -5.47 -22.21
C ARG A 20 5.67 -6.56 -21.16
N ILE A 21 6.75 -7.29 -20.99
CA ILE A 21 6.88 -8.28 -19.94
C ILE A 21 7.16 -7.55 -18.62
N PRO A 22 6.24 -7.57 -17.64
CA PRO A 22 6.47 -6.89 -16.38
C PRO A 22 7.57 -7.58 -15.58
N VAL A 23 8.48 -6.80 -15.03
CA VAL A 23 9.58 -7.26 -14.17
C VAL A 23 9.68 -6.38 -12.92
N ILE A 24 10.13 -6.94 -11.82
CA ILE A 24 10.46 -6.16 -10.63
C ILE A 24 11.89 -5.65 -10.81
N VAL A 25 12.07 -4.34 -10.82
CA VAL A 25 13.36 -3.69 -11.06
C VAL A 25 14.00 -3.10 -9.82
N GLY A 26 13.25 -2.94 -8.73
CA GLY A 26 13.78 -2.43 -7.47
C GLY A 26 12.87 -2.72 -6.30
N VAL A 27 13.48 -2.96 -5.15
CA VAL A 27 12.82 -3.18 -3.86
C VAL A 27 13.38 -2.26 -2.80
N GLY A 28 12.54 -1.77 -1.88
CA GLY A 28 12.97 -0.89 -0.81
C GLY A 28 12.24 -1.19 0.48
N GLU A 29 12.99 -1.24 1.56
CA GLU A 29 12.47 -1.47 2.91
C GLU A 29 13.01 -0.42 3.89
N ILE A 30 12.16 0.01 4.82
CA ILE A 30 12.50 0.90 5.93
C ILE A 30 12.03 0.27 7.22
N ILE A 31 12.92 0.20 8.20
CA ILE A 31 12.59 -0.11 9.58
C ILE A 31 12.91 1.12 10.41
N ASP A 32 11.88 1.74 10.98
CA ASP A 32 12.02 2.87 11.89
C ASP A 32 11.90 2.39 13.35
N ARG A 33 12.92 2.70 14.17
CA ARG A 33 12.97 2.40 15.61
C ARG A 33 13.46 3.62 16.36
N PRO A 34 12.65 4.67 16.47
CA PRO A 34 13.05 5.92 17.10
C PRO A 34 13.35 5.69 18.59
N LYS A 35 14.38 6.38 19.10
CA LYS A 35 14.66 6.44 20.54
C LYS A 35 13.69 7.39 21.23
N ASP A 36 13.43 8.52 20.62
CA ASP A 36 12.39 9.46 21.01
C ASP A 36 11.15 9.27 20.13
N LEU A 37 9.97 9.21 20.75
CA LEU A 37 8.72 8.98 20.04
C LEU A 37 8.40 10.08 19.03
N VAL A 38 8.79 11.33 19.32
CA VAL A 38 8.54 12.47 18.42
C VAL A 38 9.39 12.44 17.16
N GLU A 39 10.49 11.67 17.16
CA GLU A 39 11.35 11.47 16.00
C GLU A 39 10.83 10.34 15.08
N GLY A 40 9.83 9.58 15.54
CA GLY A 40 9.26 8.47 14.79
C GLY A 40 8.62 8.90 13.48
N LEU A 41 8.94 8.18 12.42
CA LEU A 41 8.40 8.45 11.09
C LEU A 41 6.93 8.07 11.00
N GLU A 42 6.14 8.95 10.37
CA GLU A 42 4.76 8.63 10.00
C GLU A 42 4.70 7.61 8.85
N PRO A 43 3.60 6.86 8.70
CA PRO A 43 3.44 5.91 7.58
C PRO A 43 3.75 6.51 6.21
N LEU A 44 3.32 7.74 5.96
CA LEU A 44 3.54 8.42 4.69
C LEU A 44 5.04 8.71 4.42
N ALA A 45 5.81 9.05 5.46
CA ALA A 45 7.25 9.23 5.35
C ALA A 45 7.98 7.89 5.14
N LEU A 46 7.52 6.83 5.78
CA LEU A 46 8.03 5.47 5.56
C LEU A 46 7.79 5.02 4.11
N LEU A 47 6.60 5.26 3.56
CA LEU A 47 6.29 4.97 2.16
C LEU A 47 7.24 5.71 1.22
N GLU A 48 7.38 7.03 1.40
CA GLU A 48 8.25 7.85 0.57
C GLU A 48 9.70 7.32 0.59
N GLN A 49 10.25 7.07 1.77
CA GLN A 49 11.61 6.56 1.90
C GLN A 49 11.78 5.16 1.30
N ALA A 50 10.80 4.27 1.46
CA ALA A 50 10.85 2.94 0.87
C ALA A 50 10.84 3.01 -0.67
N VAL A 51 10.01 3.86 -1.26
CA VAL A 51 9.97 4.06 -2.72
C VAL A 51 11.30 4.63 -3.23
N ARG A 52 11.89 5.62 -2.53
CA ARG A 52 13.21 6.16 -2.90
C ARG A 52 14.33 5.13 -2.78
N ARG A 53 14.25 4.20 -1.82
CA ARG A 53 15.19 3.08 -1.71
C ARG A 53 15.01 2.08 -2.85
N ALA A 54 13.77 1.80 -3.25
CA ALA A 54 13.49 0.95 -4.41
C ALA A 54 14.06 1.55 -5.70
N GLU A 55 13.97 2.87 -5.89
CA GLU A 55 14.62 3.55 -7.01
C GLU A 55 16.15 3.43 -6.96
N PHE A 56 16.72 3.56 -5.77
CA PHE A 56 18.17 3.38 -5.59
C PHE A 56 18.60 1.94 -5.92
N ASP A 57 17.85 0.95 -5.47
CA ASP A 57 18.07 -0.47 -5.75
C ASP A 57 17.96 -0.77 -7.26
N ALA A 58 17.02 -0.15 -7.95
CA ALA A 58 16.86 -0.26 -9.41
C ALA A 58 18.06 0.33 -10.20
N GLY A 59 18.88 1.16 -9.58
CA GLY A 59 20.01 1.82 -10.24
C GLY A 59 19.64 2.83 -11.33
N ALA A 60 18.36 3.25 -11.39
CA ALA A 60 17.83 4.15 -12.41
C ALA A 60 16.83 5.13 -11.82
N LYS A 61 16.67 6.31 -12.43
CA LYS A 61 15.72 7.34 -12.01
C LYS A 61 14.33 7.06 -12.58
N LEU A 62 13.56 6.20 -11.90
CA LEU A 62 12.27 5.68 -12.35
C LEU A 62 11.07 6.36 -11.71
N ILE A 63 11.21 6.96 -10.53
CA ILE A 63 10.09 7.59 -9.81
C ILE A 63 9.37 8.60 -10.70
N ARG A 64 10.10 9.43 -11.42
CA ARG A 64 9.53 10.46 -12.31
C ARG A 64 8.61 9.90 -13.41
N ASP A 65 8.83 8.63 -13.79
CA ASP A 65 8.12 7.96 -14.87
C ASP A 65 6.97 7.08 -14.34
N THR A 66 6.65 7.19 -13.02
CA THR A 66 5.57 6.45 -12.37
C THR A 66 4.22 6.75 -13.01
N GLY A 67 3.68 5.81 -13.77
CA GLY A 67 2.35 5.87 -14.37
C GLY A 67 1.26 5.21 -13.51
N SER A 68 1.65 4.36 -12.57
CA SER A 68 0.74 3.65 -11.66
C SER A 68 1.29 3.63 -10.24
N LEU A 69 0.46 4.00 -9.26
CA LEU A 69 0.77 4.02 -7.83
C LEU A 69 -0.32 3.31 -7.05
N ASP A 70 0.01 2.18 -6.45
CA ASP A 70 -0.87 1.42 -5.56
C ASP A 70 -0.34 1.44 -4.14
N VAL A 71 -1.11 1.98 -3.21
CA VAL A 71 -0.79 2.04 -1.80
C VAL A 71 -1.62 1.02 -1.04
N VAL A 72 -0.95 0.07 -0.39
CA VAL A 72 -1.59 -0.89 0.51
C VAL A 72 -2.14 -0.15 1.72
N ASN A 73 -3.38 -0.46 2.11
CA ASN A 73 -4.00 0.16 3.27
C ASN A 73 -3.21 -0.14 4.55
N PHE A 74 -3.06 0.88 5.38
CA PHE A 74 -2.44 0.79 6.70
C PHE A 74 -3.42 1.22 7.80
N LEU A 75 -3.27 0.67 8.99
CA LEU A 75 -4.20 0.84 10.10
C LEU A 75 -3.71 1.82 11.16
N SER A 76 -2.41 2.12 11.16
CA SER A 76 -1.75 2.88 12.23
C SER A 76 -2.09 4.36 12.24
N TRP A 77 -2.48 4.93 11.10
CA TRP A 77 -2.79 6.36 10.99
C TRP A 77 -3.74 6.63 9.84
N ARG A 78 -4.70 7.54 10.00
CA ARG A 78 -5.64 7.90 8.94
C ARG A 78 -5.21 9.17 8.25
N TYR A 79 -5.13 9.09 6.94
CA TYR A 79 -4.94 10.23 6.05
C TYR A 79 -6.14 10.36 5.13
N ARG A 80 -6.36 11.57 4.65
CA ARG A 80 -7.21 11.79 3.49
C ARG A 80 -6.36 11.59 2.23
N ASP A 81 -6.80 10.69 1.34
CA ASP A 81 -6.12 10.41 0.06
C ASP A 81 -4.59 10.15 0.18
N PRO A 82 -4.12 9.16 0.96
CA PRO A 82 -2.70 8.96 1.20
C PRO A 82 -1.89 8.64 -0.05
N ASP A 83 -2.51 8.04 -1.07
CA ASP A 83 -1.93 7.82 -2.39
C ASP A 83 -1.61 9.15 -3.10
N LYS A 84 -2.52 10.11 -3.07
CA LYS A 84 -2.29 11.45 -3.64
C LYS A 84 -1.24 12.23 -2.86
N LEU A 85 -1.25 12.14 -1.53
CA LEU A 85 -0.22 12.75 -0.69
C LEU A 85 1.17 12.16 -0.98
N LEU A 86 1.26 10.85 -1.18
CA LEU A 86 2.51 10.21 -1.57
C LEU A 86 2.95 10.66 -2.97
N ALA A 87 2.05 10.68 -3.95
CA ALA A 87 2.35 11.17 -5.29
C ALA A 87 2.89 12.60 -5.26
N GLN A 88 2.30 13.49 -4.46
CA GLN A 88 2.78 14.85 -4.26
C GLN A 88 4.19 14.88 -3.66
N ARG A 89 4.49 14.08 -2.62
CA ARG A 89 5.83 14.00 -2.00
C ARG A 89 6.89 13.45 -2.98
N LEU A 90 6.50 12.54 -3.84
CA LEU A 90 7.37 11.98 -4.88
C LEU A 90 7.54 12.92 -6.08
N GLY A 91 6.67 13.93 -6.22
CA GLY A 91 6.68 14.87 -7.35
C GLY A 91 6.16 14.26 -8.65
N VAL A 92 5.20 13.33 -8.56
CA VAL A 92 4.64 12.59 -9.71
C VAL A 92 3.13 12.80 -9.83
N THR A 93 2.61 12.57 -11.03
CA THR A 93 1.17 12.60 -11.32
C THR A 93 0.81 11.33 -12.10
N PRO A 94 0.68 10.19 -11.40
CA PRO A 94 0.39 8.92 -12.05
C PRO A 94 -1.02 8.94 -12.66
N ALA A 95 -1.18 8.30 -13.83
CA ALA A 95 -2.50 8.13 -14.46
C ALA A 95 -3.42 7.21 -13.63
N HIS A 96 -2.82 6.27 -12.90
CA HIS A 96 -3.51 5.41 -11.94
C HIS A 96 -2.96 5.66 -10.54
N SER A 97 -3.83 6.03 -9.60
CA SER A 97 -3.51 6.18 -8.17
C SER A 97 -4.58 5.51 -7.34
N HIS A 98 -4.20 4.64 -6.43
CA HIS A 98 -5.14 3.83 -5.68
C HIS A 98 -4.66 3.58 -4.24
N TYR A 99 -5.54 3.87 -3.29
CA TYR A 99 -5.41 3.45 -1.90
C TYR A 99 -6.39 2.31 -1.64
N GLY A 100 -5.89 1.13 -1.45
CA GLY A 100 -6.70 -0.08 -1.44
C GLY A 100 -7.49 -0.34 -0.16
N PRO A 101 -8.36 -1.35 -0.16
CA PRO A 101 -9.01 -1.84 1.05
C PRO A 101 -8.01 -2.55 1.97
N VAL A 102 -8.38 -2.69 3.26
CA VAL A 102 -7.63 -3.53 4.19
C VAL A 102 -7.77 -5.00 3.80
N GLY A 103 -6.65 -5.67 3.61
CA GLY A 103 -6.61 -7.11 3.30
C GLY A 103 -5.18 -7.62 3.23
N GLY A 104 -4.94 -8.78 3.82
CA GLY A 104 -3.60 -9.40 3.79
C GLY A 104 -3.16 -9.83 2.39
N GLU A 105 -4.12 -10.03 1.47
CA GLU A 105 -3.88 -10.34 0.06
C GLU A 105 -3.58 -9.10 -0.80
N SER A 106 -3.87 -7.89 -0.28
CA SER A 106 -3.79 -6.65 -1.05
C SER A 106 -2.43 -6.41 -1.69
N PRO A 107 -1.28 -6.65 -1.03
CA PRO A 107 0.03 -6.45 -1.67
C PRO A 107 0.22 -7.29 -2.93
N ILE A 108 -0.14 -8.58 -2.86
CA ILE A 108 0.01 -9.51 -4.00
C ILE A 108 -0.99 -9.18 -5.11
N ARG A 109 -2.22 -8.82 -4.74
CA ARG A 109 -3.22 -8.40 -5.72
C ARG A 109 -2.78 -7.14 -6.47
N PHE A 110 -2.27 -6.13 -5.76
CA PHE A 110 -1.79 -4.90 -6.40
C PHE A 110 -0.59 -5.13 -7.29
N LEU A 111 0.33 -6.02 -6.87
CA LEU A 111 1.45 -6.41 -7.73
C LEU A 111 0.95 -7.07 -9.03
N HIS A 112 -0.04 -7.96 -8.94
CA HIS A 112 -0.66 -8.58 -10.11
C HIS A 112 -1.37 -7.55 -11.01
N GLU A 113 -2.16 -6.64 -10.43
CA GLU A 113 -2.87 -5.60 -11.16
C GLU A 113 -1.89 -4.62 -11.83
N ALA A 114 -0.79 -4.24 -11.16
CA ALA A 114 0.29 -3.43 -11.72
C ALA A 114 0.97 -4.13 -12.90
N ALA A 115 1.26 -5.43 -12.77
CA ALA A 115 1.81 -6.24 -13.84
C ALA A 115 0.89 -6.28 -15.07
N LEU A 116 -0.42 -6.41 -14.87
CA LEU A 116 -1.40 -6.37 -15.96
C LEU A 116 -1.45 -4.99 -16.65
N ARG A 117 -1.33 -3.87 -15.90
CA ARG A 117 -1.27 -2.51 -16.48
C ARG A 117 -0.05 -2.35 -17.38
N ILE A 118 1.12 -2.81 -16.94
CA ILE A 118 2.34 -2.80 -17.76
C ILE A 118 2.15 -3.66 -19.01
N ALA A 119 1.66 -4.89 -18.86
CA ALA A 119 1.45 -5.81 -19.98
C ALA A 119 0.48 -5.24 -21.03
N ARG A 120 -0.53 -4.45 -20.61
CA ARG A 120 -1.45 -3.77 -21.51
C ARG A 120 -0.91 -2.46 -22.07
N GLY A 121 0.25 -1.99 -21.60
CA GLY A 121 0.86 -0.72 -21.98
C GLY A 121 0.13 0.51 -21.43
N GLU A 122 -0.57 0.34 -20.34
CA GLU A 122 -1.24 1.43 -19.64
C GLU A 122 -0.22 2.27 -18.84
N CYS A 123 0.91 1.69 -18.46
CA CYS A 123 2.07 2.37 -17.86
C CYS A 123 3.36 1.59 -18.12
N GLU A 124 4.50 2.26 -18.00
CA GLU A 124 5.83 1.66 -18.07
C GLU A 124 6.41 1.39 -16.70
N VAL A 125 6.12 2.27 -15.73
CA VAL A 125 6.57 2.15 -14.35
C VAL A 125 5.37 2.11 -13.42
N ALA A 126 5.32 1.09 -12.56
CA ALA A 126 4.34 0.94 -11.52
C ALA A 126 5.03 0.84 -10.15
N VAL A 127 4.48 1.53 -9.16
CA VAL A 127 4.91 1.48 -7.76
C VAL A 127 3.81 0.83 -6.93
N VAL A 128 4.19 -0.20 -6.17
CA VAL A 128 3.33 -0.83 -5.16
C VAL A 128 4.03 -0.70 -3.83
N CYS A 129 3.40 -0.06 -2.85
CA CYS A 129 4.02 0.21 -1.56
C CYS A 129 3.02 0.09 -0.39
N GLY A 130 3.54 -0.12 0.80
CA GLY A 130 2.77 -0.19 2.04
C GLY A 130 3.65 0.16 3.23
N ALA A 131 3.05 0.67 4.30
CA ALA A 131 3.75 1.00 5.53
C ALA A 131 2.86 0.80 6.75
N GLU A 132 3.50 0.62 7.91
CA GLU A 132 2.84 0.63 9.22
C GLU A 132 3.73 1.28 10.28
N ALA A 133 3.16 2.13 11.11
CA ALA A 133 3.82 2.75 12.24
C ALA A 133 3.07 2.49 13.56
N GLN A 134 2.36 1.35 13.66
CA GLN A 134 1.48 1.00 14.77
C GLN A 134 2.18 1.05 16.13
N SER A 135 3.44 0.61 16.20
CA SER A 135 4.20 0.64 17.47
C SER A 135 4.42 2.08 17.96
N SER A 136 4.80 3.00 17.06
CA SER A 136 5.03 4.41 17.39
C SER A 136 3.73 5.11 17.78
N ALA A 137 2.66 4.93 17.00
CA ALA A 137 1.34 5.49 17.28
C ALA A 137 0.82 5.01 18.65
N THR A 138 0.85 3.70 18.92
CA THR A 138 0.35 3.14 20.20
C THR A 138 1.18 3.59 21.40
N LYS A 139 2.51 3.69 21.26
CA LYS A 139 3.36 4.17 22.36
C LYS A 139 3.12 5.65 22.66
N ALA A 140 2.98 6.48 21.62
CA ALA A 140 2.69 7.89 21.78
C ALA A 140 1.33 8.12 22.46
N GLU A 141 0.30 7.41 22.03
CA GLU A 141 -1.02 7.44 22.66
C GLU A 141 -0.96 7.09 24.16
N ARG A 142 -0.29 6.00 24.52
CA ARG A 142 -0.12 5.57 25.92
C ARG A 142 0.69 6.54 26.76
N ALA A 143 1.64 7.23 26.16
CA ALA A 143 2.49 8.23 26.81
C ALA A 143 1.87 9.64 26.83
N GLY A 144 0.70 9.84 26.18
CA GLY A 144 0.08 11.16 26.03
C GLY A 144 0.92 12.13 25.20
N VAL A 145 1.76 11.60 24.28
CA VAL A 145 2.64 12.40 23.42
C VAL A 145 1.94 12.67 22.09
N THR A 146 1.91 13.93 21.69
CA THR A 146 1.43 14.32 20.36
C THR A 146 2.56 14.15 19.35
N LEU A 147 2.33 13.30 18.34
CA LEU A 147 3.30 13.08 17.27
C LEU A 147 3.24 14.24 16.26
N PRO A 148 4.40 14.74 15.75
CA PRO A 148 4.47 15.78 14.74
C PRO A 148 4.16 15.27 13.33
N TRP A 149 3.19 14.37 13.23
CA TRP A 149 2.77 13.73 11.99
C TRP A 149 1.72 14.56 11.26
N THR A 150 1.49 14.25 10.00
CA THR A 150 0.34 14.79 9.26
C THR A 150 -0.94 14.64 10.10
N PRO A 151 -1.80 15.66 10.19
CA PRO A 151 -3.00 15.60 11.02
C PRO A 151 -3.84 14.36 10.75
N PHE A 152 -4.29 13.71 11.83
CA PHE A 152 -5.15 12.53 11.73
C PHE A 152 -6.50 12.92 11.13
N ALA A 153 -6.93 12.23 10.08
CA ALA A 153 -8.19 12.51 9.39
C ALA A 153 -9.37 11.83 10.11
N HIS A 154 -9.96 12.54 11.09
CA HIS A 154 -11.09 12.03 11.90
C HIS A 154 -12.37 11.83 11.09
N ASP A 155 -12.53 12.52 9.99
CA ASP A 155 -13.71 12.48 9.11
C ASP A 155 -13.62 11.39 8.02
N VAL A 156 -12.50 10.69 7.93
CA VAL A 156 -12.35 9.51 7.07
C VAL A 156 -12.88 8.28 7.81
N GLU A 157 -13.79 7.54 7.19
CA GLU A 157 -14.31 6.30 7.76
C GLU A 157 -13.19 5.30 8.04
N GLU A 158 -13.36 4.51 9.11
CA GLU A 158 -12.46 3.38 9.35
C GLU A 158 -12.48 2.43 8.16
N PRO A 159 -11.29 1.96 7.72
CA PRO A 159 -11.23 0.98 6.66
C PRO A 159 -12.09 -0.23 7.03
N LYS A 160 -13.08 -0.53 6.20
CA LYS A 160 -13.92 -1.71 6.42
C LYS A 160 -13.05 -2.94 6.30
N ARG A 161 -12.88 -3.66 7.40
CA ARG A 161 -12.26 -4.98 7.38
C ARG A 161 -13.15 -5.89 6.54
N GLY A 162 -12.57 -6.59 5.57
CA GLY A 162 -13.34 -7.47 4.69
C GLY A 162 -14.19 -8.47 5.48
N ALA A 163 -15.34 -8.82 4.96
CA ALA A 163 -16.31 -9.73 5.59
C ALA A 163 -15.72 -11.11 5.99
N ALA A 164 -14.57 -11.48 5.43
CA ALA A 164 -13.83 -12.70 5.78
C ALA A 164 -13.34 -12.72 7.25
N PHE A 165 -13.16 -11.56 7.88
CA PHE A 165 -12.73 -11.47 9.29
C PHE A 165 -13.85 -11.76 10.31
N GLN A 166 -15.10 -11.78 9.89
CA GLN A 166 -16.25 -12.04 10.76
C GLN A 166 -16.94 -13.35 10.39
N LYS A 167 -16.25 -14.48 10.48
CA LYS A 167 -16.92 -15.78 10.41
C LYS A 167 -17.76 -15.93 11.69
N PRO A 168 -19.10 -16.05 11.59
CA PRO A 168 -19.99 -16.12 12.78
C PRO A 168 -19.59 -17.22 13.76
N LEU A 169 -19.03 -18.31 13.26
CA LEU A 169 -18.56 -19.42 14.08
C LEU A 169 -17.29 -19.06 14.86
N ALA A 170 -16.32 -18.35 14.24
CA ALA A 170 -15.10 -17.91 14.91
C ALA A 170 -15.42 -16.95 16.06
N VAL A 171 -16.37 -16.03 15.86
CA VAL A 171 -16.86 -15.12 16.90
C VAL A 171 -17.49 -15.91 18.06
N LYS A 172 -18.35 -16.91 17.77
CA LYS A 172 -18.96 -17.78 18.80
C LYS A 172 -17.93 -18.57 19.61
N LEU A 173 -16.81 -18.94 18.99
CA LEU A 173 -15.72 -19.71 19.63
C LEU A 173 -14.67 -18.82 20.31
N GLY A 174 -14.84 -17.48 20.30
CA GLY A 174 -13.88 -16.55 20.89
C GLY A 174 -12.54 -16.46 20.12
N VAL A 175 -12.52 -16.86 18.84
CA VAL A 175 -11.33 -16.90 18.01
C VAL A 175 -11.28 -15.60 17.19
N PHE A 176 -10.50 -14.64 17.66
CA PHE A 176 -10.45 -13.29 17.07
C PHE A 176 -9.15 -12.97 16.33
N ARG A 177 -8.11 -13.79 16.49
CA ARG A 177 -6.81 -13.55 15.85
C ARG A 177 -6.70 -14.33 14.55
N PRO A 178 -6.16 -13.73 13.46
CA PRO A 178 -5.97 -14.42 12.19
C PRO A 178 -5.26 -15.77 12.34
N VAL A 179 -4.16 -15.79 13.12
CA VAL A 179 -3.36 -17.01 13.39
C VAL A 179 -4.10 -18.10 14.14
N SER A 180 -5.28 -17.81 14.70
CA SER A 180 -6.12 -18.81 15.40
C SER A 180 -7.27 -19.32 14.51
N VAL A 181 -7.40 -18.79 13.29
CA VAL A 181 -8.49 -19.12 12.34
C VAL A 181 -7.99 -20.03 11.21
N TYR A 182 -6.66 -20.08 10.99
CA TYR A 182 -6.01 -20.87 9.94
C TYR A 182 -5.27 -22.06 10.53
#